data_6dc086e143aad1b1780a790dcbef8d65
#
_entry.id   6dc086e143aad1b1780a790dcbef8d65
#
_cell.length_a   1.000
_cell.length_b   1.000
_cell.length_c   1.000
_cell.angle_alpha   90.00
_cell.angle_beta   90.00
_cell.angle_gamma   90.00
#
_symmetry.space_group_name_H-M   'P 1'
#
loop_
_entity.id
_entity.type
_entity.pdbx_description
1 polymer ?
#
loop_
_entity_poly.entity_id
_entity_poly.type
_entity_poly.pdbx_seq_one_letter_code
_entity_poly.pdbx_strand_id
1 'polypeptide(L)'
;MAKKHLTNYSVFKTGVGASNVIKTLSAMTQLYSKEHSFINVGFCGSNRLPIGTVTKVSKSYRLVDNTVEFDDYRNGYEFGLDGYPCYTSNSFVTESTSDSPVIYDMELNYMVAFPIDLIGSVKIVSDNLDVTEYETTIDTTSAELWAEVRKNIEEIARIRSQR
;
A
#
# COMPACT_ATOMS: atom_id res chain seq x y z
N MET A 1 6.36 -11.49 9.01
CA MET A 1 7.49 -10.85 8.31
C MET A 1 7.67 -9.39 8.75
N ALA A 2 6.76 -8.46 8.45
CA ALA A 2 6.91 -7.04 8.83
C ALA A 2 7.25 -6.79 10.31
N LYS A 3 6.60 -7.46 11.25
CA LYS A 3 6.87 -7.31 12.70
C LYS A 3 8.33 -7.54 13.09
N LYS A 4 9.04 -8.43 12.41
CA LYS A 4 10.46 -8.73 12.68
C LYS A 4 11.38 -7.57 12.28
N HIS A 5 11.00 -6.81 11.27
CA HIS A 5 11.82 -5.77 10.66
C HIS A 5 11.41 -4.34 11.08
N LEU A 6 10.19 -4.16 11.61
CA LEU A 6 9.62 -2.88 12.02
C LEU A 6 9.43 -2.82 13.54
N THR A 7 10.48 -3.14 14.31
CA THR A 7 10.42 -3.30 15.77
C THR A 7 10.12 -2.00 16.54
N ASN A 8 10.39 -0.85 15.94
CA ASN A 8 10.12 0.47 16.55
C ASN A 8 8.68 0.97 16.30
N TYR A 9 7.84 0.16 15.65
CA TYR A 9 6.48 0.50 15.29
C TYR A 9 5.50 -0.52 15.85
N SER A 10 4.29 -0.08 16.16
CA SER A 10 3.17 -0.99 16.41
C SER A 10 2.65 -1.51 15.08
N VAL A 11 2.85 -2.78 14.79
CA VAL A 11 2.50 -3.39 13.52
C VAL A 11 1.24 -4.24 13.64
N PHE A 12 0.24 -3.91 12.84
CA PHE A 12 -1.03 -4.66 12.73
C PHE A 12 -1.10 -5.33 11.35
N LYS A 13 -1.43 -6.61 11.33
CA LYS A 13 -1.62 -7.34 10.08
C LYS A 13 -3.11 -7.32 9.72
N THR A 14 -3.42 -6.70 8.59
CA THR A 14 -4.81 -6.66 8.09
C THR A 14 -5.23 -7.96 7.38
N GLY A 15 -4.30 -8.61 6.69
CA GLY A 15 -4.60 -9.67 5.73
C GLY A 15 -4.87 -9.12 4.34
N VAL A 16 -5.14 -9.98 3.38
CA VAL A 16 -5.34 -9.66 1.96
C VAL A 16 -6.82 -9.36 1.69
N GLY A 17 -7.07 -8.29 0.93
CA GLY A 17 -8.37 -7.92 0.39
C GLY A 17 -9.27 -7.11 1.32
N ALA A 18 -10.33 -6.56 0.74
CA ALA A 18 -11.25 -5.60 1.37
C ALA A 18 -11.85 -6.10 2.68
N SER A 19 -12.35 -7.33 2.74
CA SER A 19 -13.02 -7.87 3.92
C SER A 19 -12.10 -7.93 5.14
N ASN A 20 -10.84 -8.31 4.94
CA ASN A 20 -9.84 -8.37 6.01
C ASN A 20 -9.44 -6.96 6.50
N VAL A 21 -9.30 -6.01 5.58
CA VAL A 21 -9.07 -4.59 5.91
C VAL A 21 -10.21 -4.04 6.75
N ILE A 22 -11.45 -4.21 6.30
CA ILE A 22 -12.64 -3.71 6.99
C ILE A 22 -12.72 -4.28 8.40
N LYS A 23 -12.56 -5.60 8.56
CA LYS A 23 -12.58 -6.27 9.87
C LYS A 23 -11.52 -5.73 10.82
N THR A 24 -10.29 -5.59 10.35
CA THR A 24 -9.17 -5.13 11.18
C THR A 24 -9.31 -3.66 11.56
N LEU A 25 -9.63 -2.79 10.60
CA LEU A 25 -9.75 -1.36 10.86
C LEU A 25 -10.98 -1.02 11.69
N SER A 26 -12.09 -1.76 11.55
CA SER A 26 -13.25 -1.60 12.42
C SER A 26 -12.92 -1.87 13.90
N ALA A 27 -12.08 -2.87 14.18
CA ALA A 27 -11.60 -3.13 15.53
C ALA A 27 -10.61 -2.05 16.00
N MET A 28 -9.69 -1.63 15.13
CA MET A 28 -8.65 -0.63 15.45
C MET A 28 -9.24 0.75 15.74
N THR A 29 -10.24 1.20 14.99
CA THR A 29 -10.90 2.50 15.21
C THR A 29 -11.62 2.61 16.56
N GLN A 30 -11.95 1.47 17.15
CA GLN A 30 -12.53 1.42 18.51
C GLN A 30 -11.46 1.44 19.61
N LEU A 31 -10.26 0.94 19.32
CA LEU A 31 -9.20 0.75 20.32
C LEU A 31 -8.18 1.90 20.35
N TYR A 32 -7.99 2.58 19.23
CA TYR A 32 -6.97 3.63 19.10
C TYR A 32 -7.61 5.00 18.94
N SER A 33 -7.10 5.97 19.69
CA SER A 33 -7.54 7.36 19.62
C SER A 33 -7.11 8.01 18.30
N LYS A 34 -7.73 9.16 18.00
CA LYS A 34 -7.39 10.00 16.84
C LYS A 34 -5.96 10.57 16.87
N GLU A 35 -5.22 10.34 17.94
CA GLU A 35 -3.85 10.83 18.10
C GLU A 35 -2.78 9.95 17.42
N HIS A 36 -3.18 8.80 16.88
CA HIS A 36 -2.26 7.90 16.21
C HIS A 36 -2.33 8.09 14.69
N SER A 37 -1.16 8.31 14.09
CA SER A 37 -1.02 8.27 12.63
C SER A 37 -0.67 6.86 12.15
N PHE A 38 -1.18 6.51 10.98
CA PHE A 38 -1.01 5.19 10.38
C PHE A 38 -0.28 5.29 9.04
N ILE A 39 0.58 4.32 8.78
CA ILE A 39 1.21 4.11 7.47
C ILE A 39 0.89 2.69 7.03
N ASN A 40 0.35 2.57 5.83
CA ASN A 40 0.17 1.26 5.20
C ASN A 40 1.51 0.75 4.66
N VAL A 41 1.81 -0.51 4.91
CA VAL A 41 2.96 -1.21 4.31
C VAL A 41 2.49 -2.53 3.73
N GLY A 42 2.78 -2.78 2.46
CA GLY A 42 2.34 -4.00 1.80
C GLY A 42 3.04 -4.27 0.48
N PHE A 43 2.68 -5.39 -0.12
CA PHE A 43 3.11 -5.75 -1.47
C PHE A 43 2.18 -5.17 -2.53
N CYS A 44 2.70 -5.05 -3.74
CA CYS A 44 1.93 -4.60 -4.91
C CYS A 44 2.47 -5.24 -6.19
N GLY A 45 1.61 -5.40 -7.18
CA GLY A 45 2.03 -5.63 -8.55
C GLY A 45 2.38 -4.31 -9.25
N SER A 46 3.13 -4.37 -10.34
CA SER A 46 3.39 -3.20 -11.19
C SER A 46 3.47 -3.58 -12.66
N ASN A 47 2.96 -2.70 -13.52
CA ASN A 47 3.09 -2.87 -14.97
C ASN A 47 4.51 -2.63 -15.49
N ARG A 48 5.35 -1.87 -14.76
CA ARG A 48 6.68 -1.44 -15.26
C ARG A 48 7.80 -1.42 -14.24
N LEU A 49 7.50 -1.32 -12.94
CA LEU A 49 8.55 -1.25 -11.93
C LEU A 49 9.18 -2.62 -11.70
N PRO A 50 10.51 -2.71 -11.56
CA PRO A 50 11.18 -3.97 -11.25
C PRO A 50 10.70 -4.56 -9.92
N ILE A 51 10.63 -5.90 -9.86
CA ILE A 51 10.40 -6.65 -8.62
C ILE A 51 11.48 -6.27 -7.59
N GLY A 52 11.06 -6.07 -6.34
CA GLY A 52 11.94 -5.60 -5.25
C GLY A 52 12.02 -4.07 -5.14
N THR A 53 11.41 -3.30 -6.05
CA THR A 53 11.30 -1.85 -5.90
C THR A 53 10.49 -1.52 -4.65
N VAL A 54 11.02 -0.65 -3.78
CA VAL A 54 10.28 -0.06 -2.66
C VAL A 54 9.90 1.37 -3.02
N THR A 55 8.63 1.69 -2.91
CA THR A 55 8.11 3.01 -3.28
C THR A 55 7.04 3.51 -2.33
N LYS A 56 6.91 4.84 -2.24
CA LYS A 56 5.76 5.51 -1.64
C LYS A 56 4.62 5.58 -2.65
N VAL A 57 3.42 5.69 -2.15
CA VAL A 57 2.21 5.93 -2.95
C VAL A 57 1.95 7.42 -3.00
N SER A 58 1.82 7.99 -4.21
CA SER A 58 1.44 9.39 -4.40
C SER A 58 -0.07 9.58 -4.28
N LYS A 59 -0.84 8.73 -4.95
CA LYS A 59 -2.30 8.76 -4.98
C LYS A 59 -2.86 7.34 -4.91
N SER A 60 -4.02 7.21 -4.29
CA SER A 60 -4.75 5.94 -4.23
C SER A 60 -6.08 6.05 -4.97
N TYR A 61 -6.37 5.08 -5.81
CA TYR A 61 -7.61 4.96 -6.58
C TYR A 61 -8.22 3.57 -6.41
N ARG A 62 -9.52 3.45 -6.71
CA ARG A 62 -10.17 2.15 -6.83
C ARG A 62 -10.32 1.77 -8.29
N LEU A 63 -9.93 0.55 -8.64
CA LEU A 63 -10.29 -0.03 -9.92
C LEU A 63 -11.77 -0.39 -9.94
N VAL A 64 -12.44 -0.01 -11.03
CA VAL A 64 -13.79 -0.44 -11.33
C VAL A 64 -13.70 -1.62 -12.31
N ASP A 65 -14.35 -2.72 -11.96
CA ASP A 65 -14.42 -3.96 -12.77
C ASP A 65 -13.07 -4.63 -13.08
N ASN A 66 -12.02 -4.29 -12.33
CA ASN A 66 -10.65 -4.83 -12.45
C ASN A 66 -9.99 -4.66 -13.83
N THR A 67 -10.63 -3.99 -14.76
CA THR A 67 -10.17 -3.86 -16.15
C THR A 67 -9.95 -2.43 -16.60
N VAL A 68 -10.46 -1.44 -15.85
CA VAL A 68 -10.40 -0.03 -16.24
C VAL A 68 -9.75 0.78 -15.16
N GLU A 69 -8.62 1.38 -15.49
CA GLU A 69 -7.91 2.34 -14.65
C GLU A 69 -8.59 3.70 -14.81
N PHE A 70 -9.40 4.07 -13.84
CA PHE A 70 -10.03 5.38 -13.79
C PHE A 70 -9.33 6.28 -12.81
N ASP A 71 -9.05 7.48 -13.26
CA ASP A 71 -8.81 8.64 -12.41
C ASP A 71 -10.18 9.10 -11.85
N ASP A 72 -10.77 8.27 -10.97
CA ASP A 72 -12.06 8.59 -10.37
C ASP A 72 -11.86 9.54 -9.20
N TYR A 73 -12.09 10.81 -9.44
CA TYR A 73 -11.97 11.85 -8.43
C TYR A 73 -12.81 11.62 -7.17
N ARG A 74 -13.87 10.83 -7.26
CA ARG A 74 -14.74 10.52 -6.11
C ARG A 74 -14.12 9.49 -5.17
N ASN A 75 -13.25 8.63 -5.69
CA ASN A 75 -12.55 7.58 -4.94
C ASN A 75 -11.05 7.82 -4.83
N GLY A 76 -10.54 8.89 -5.41
CA GLY A 76 -9.14 9.27 -5.34
C GLY A 76 -8.76 9.86 -3.99
N TYR A 77 -7.58 9.48 -3.49
CA TYR A 77 -6.98 10.06 -2.30
C TYR A 77 -5.53 10.43 -2.57
N GLU A 78 -5.16 11.66 -2.30
CA GLU A 78 -3.82 12.19 -2.55
C GLU A 78 -3.04 12.31 -1.25
N PHE A 79 -1.91 11.61 -1.17
CA PHE A 79 -1.03 11.65 0.01
C PHE A 79 -0.12 12.88 0.02
N GLY A 80 0.10 13.52 -1.13
CA GLY A 80 1.05 14.62 -1.27
C GLY A 80 2.51 14.17 -1.11
N LEU A 81 2.79 12.94 -1.51
CA LEU A 81 4.11 12.31 -1.52
C LEU A 81 4.58 12.11 -2.95
N ASP A 82 5.89 12.13 -3.15
CA ASP A 82 6.50 11.59 -4.37
C ASP A 82 6.36 10.06 -4.37
N GLY A 83 6.15 9.48 -5.55
CA GLY A 83 5.93 8.04 -5.69
C GLY A 83 5.01 7.74 -6.87
N TYR A 84 4.37 6.59 -6.83
CA TYR A 84 3.52 6.12 -7.93
C TYR A 84 2.06 6.04 -7.51
N PRO A 85 1.12 6.24 -8.46
CA PRO A 85 -0.29 6.00 -8.20
C PRO A 85 -0.55 4.52 -7.97
N CYS A 86 -1.40 4.22 -6.98
CA CYS A 86 -1.82 2.87 -6.60
C CYS A 86 -3.29 2.67 -6.89
N TYR A 87 -3.60 1.64 -7.66
CA TYR A 87 -4.96 1.21 -7.96
C TYR A 87 -5.32 -0.01 -7.13
N THR A 88 -6.35 0.11 -6.30
CA THR A 88 -6.82 -0.99 -5.45
C THR A 88 -7.92 -1.76 -6.15
N SER A 89 -7.72 -3.05 -6.32
CA SER A 89 -8.63 -4.00 -6.96
C SER A 89 -9.21 -5.00 -5.95
N ASN A 90 -10.38 -5.56 -6.27
CA ASN A 90 -10.98 -6.65 -5.50
C ASN A 90 -10.33 -8.02 -5.76
N SER A 91 -9.56 -8.14 -6.83
CA SER A 91 -8.87 -9.36 -7.22
C SER A 91 -7.46 -9.05 -7.72
N PHE A 92 -6.65 -10.08 -7.87
CA PHE A 92 -5.32 -9.95 -8.44
C PHE A 92 -5.38 -9.40 -9.87
N VAL A 93 -4.62 -8.35 -10.15
CA VAL A 93 -4.57 -7.71 -11.48
C VAL A 93 -3.50 -8.39 -12.32
N THR A 94 -3.88 -8.87 -13.50
CA THR A 94 -2.98 -9.56 -14.45
C THR A 94 -2.70 -8.76 -15.72
N GLU A 95 -3.41 -7.64 -15.92
CA GLU A 95 -3.25 -6.77 -17.09
C GLU A 95 -3.39 -5.30 -16.68
N SER A 96 -2.68 -4.42 -17.34
CA SER A 96 -2.74 -2.98 -17.16
C SER A 96 -2.96 -2.27 -18.50
N THR A 97 -3.82 -1.26 -18.48
CA THR A 97 -4.05 -0.37 -19.63
C THR A 97 -3.23 0.93 -19.53
N SER A 98 -2.49 1.12 -18.44
CA SER A 98 -1.72 2.35 -18.21
C SER A 98 -0.44 2.38 -19.05
N ASP A 99 -0.22 3.51 -19.72
CA ASP A 99 1.02 3.80 -20.43
C ASP A 99 2.15 4.29 -19.51
N SER A 100 1.81 4.68 -18.30
CA SER A 100 2.75 5.15 -17.26
C SER A 100 2.99 4.09 -16.20
N PRO A 101 4.11 4.15 -15.45
CA PRO A 101 4.32 3.26 -14.30
C PRO A 101 3.25 3.48 -13.23
N VAL A 102 2.57 2.41 -12.88
CA VAL A 102 1.57 2.36 -11.80
C VAL A 102 1.73 1.09 -10.97
N ILE A 103 1.15 1.09 -9.78
CA ILE A 103 1.13 -0.08 -8.90
C ILE A 103 -0.29 -0.49 -8.56
N TYR A 104 -0.47 -1.76 -8.26
CA TYR A 104 -1.76 -2.39 -7.96
C TYR A 104 -1.70 -3.12 -6.63
N ASP A 105 -2.72 -2.93 -5.81
CA ASP A 105 -2.90 -3.68 -4.57
C ASP A 105 -4.35 -4.12 -4.37
N MET A 106 -4.65 -4.71 -3.23
CA MET A 106 -5.99 -5.17 -2.90
C MET A 106 -6.55 -4.53 -1.62
N GLU A 107 -5.87 -3.53 -1.03
CA GLU A 107 -6.20 -3.04 0.31
C GLU A 107 -6.28 -1.52 0.45
N LEU A 108 -5.36 -0.75 -0.12
CA LEU A 108 -5.09 0.64 0.27
C LEU A 108 -6.30 1.56 0.16
N ASN A 109 -7.03 1.51 -0.96
CA ASN A 109 -8.16 2.41 -1.16
C ASN A 109 -9.33 2.13 -0.22
N TYR A 110 -9.42 0.92 0.33
CA TYR A 110 -10.39 0.61 1.38
C TYR A 110 -10.00 1.24 2.71
N MET A 111 -8.69 1.39 2.99
CA MET A 111 -8.19 2.01 4.22
C MET A 111 -8.49 3.50 4.28
N VAL A 112 -8.42 4.22 3.14
CA VAL A 112 -8.68 5.66 3.09
C VAL A 112 -10.14 6.03 3.40
N ALA A 113 -11.05 5.07 3.34
CA ALA A 113 -12.46 5.25 3.72
C ALA A 113 -12.70 5.22 5.23
N PHE A 114 -11.74 4.78 6.03
CA PHE A 114 -11.87 4.72 7.49
C PHE A 114 -11.47 6.03 8.17
N PRO A 115 -12.07 6.35 9.32
CA PRO A 115 -11.75 7.56 10.09
C PRO A 115 -10.44 7.40 10.88
N ILE A 116 -9.35 7.09 10.20
CA ILE A 116 -7.99 7.00 10.70
C ILE A 116 -7.12 8.07 10.05
N ASP A 117 -6.08 8.53 10.75
CA ASP A 117 -5.08 9.42 10.17
C ASP A 117 -4.07 8.60 9.36
N LEU A 118 -4.46 8.20 8.15
CA LEU A 118 -3.59 7.47 7.21
C LEU A 118 -2.71 8.47 6.47
N ILE A 119 -1.45 8.60 6.90
CA ILE A 119 -0.52 9.63 6.40
C ILE A 119 0.31 9.20 5.20
N GLY A 120 0.29 7.94 4.83
CA GLY A 120 1.00 7.44 3.67
C GLY A 120 0.93 5.93 3.49
N SER A 121 1.52 5.48 2.40
CA SER A 121 1.67 4.06 2.08
C SER A 121 3.03 3.80 1.46
N VAL A 122 3.68 2.72 1.89
CA VAL A 122 4.92 2.19 1.32
C VAL A 122 4.63 0.82 0.72
N LYS A 123 4.97 0.63 -0.53
CA LYS A 123 4.74 -0.61 -1.26
C LYS A 123 6.05 -1.24 -1.74
N ILE A 124 6.06 -2.56 -1.73
CA ILE A 124 7.12 -3.41 -2.27
C ILE A 124 6.57 -4.08 -3.52
N VAL A 125 7.21 -3.86 -4.65
CA VAL A 125 6.81 -4.55 -5.89
C VAL A 125 7.16 -6.02 -5.78
N SER A 126 6.16 -6.88 -5.76
CA SER A 126 6.30 -8.34 -5.64
C SER A 126 6.23 -9.05 -6.98
N ASP A 127 5.60 -8.44 -7.95
CA ASP A 127 5.32 -9.07 -9.23
C ASP A 127 5.10 -8.04 -10.35
N ASN A 128 5.23 -8.49 -11.57
CA ASN A 128 4.86 -7.74 -12.77
C ASN A 128 3.53 -8.25 -13.35
N LEU A 129 2.50 -8.29 -12.49
CA LEU A 129 1.14 -8.75 -12.78
C LEU A 129 1.07 -10.27 -13.03
N ASP A 130 1.95 -11.02 -12.36
CA ASP A 130 2.04 -12.47 -12.41
C ASP A 130 1.92 -13.08 -11.00
N VAL A 131 0.95 -13.97 -10.81
CA VAL A 131 0.66 -14.61 -9.51
C VAL A 131 1.83 -15.45 -9.02
N THR A 132 2.55 -16.13 -9.92
CA THR A 132 3.68 -16.98 -9.56
C THR A 132 4.86 -16.14 -9.04
N GLU A 133 5.11 -14.99 -9.64
CA GLU A 133 6.13 -14.03 -9.15
C GLU A 133 5.77 -13.54 -7.76
N TYR A 134 4.50 -13.17 -7.53
CA TYR A 134 4.01 -12.75 -6.21
C TYR A 134 4.27 -13.81 -5.14
N GLU A 135 3.84 -15.04 -5.35
CA GLU A 135 4.00 -16.14 -4.39
C GLU A 135 5.48 -16.40 -4.05
N THR A 136 6.37 -16.31 -5.04
CA THR A 136 7.81 -16.50 -4.84
C THR A 136 8.44 -15.33 -4.08
N THR A 137 8.08 -14.11 -4.40
CA THR A 137 8.73 -12.90 -3.86
C THR A 137 8.40 -12.66 -2.41
N ILE A 138 7.15 -12.86 -1.99
CA ILE A 138 6.73 -12.57 -0.60
C ILE A 138 7.49 -13.40 0.45
N ASP A 139 7.97 -14.58 0.08
CA ASP A 139 8.72 -15.48 0.96
C ASP A 139 10.23 -15.20 0.97
N THR A 140 10.75 -14.41 0.03
CA THR A 140 12.19 -14.20 -0.19
C THR A 140 12.67 -12.77 0.09
N THR A 141 11.87 -11.94 0.78
CA THR A 141 12.25 -10.55 1.08
C THR A 141 13.47 -10.44 1.97
N SER A 142 14.44 -9.63 1.55
CA SER A 142 15.73 -9.45 2.25
C SER A 142 15.67 -8.40 3.37
N ALA A 143 16.69 -8.40 4.23
CA ALA A 143 16.84 -7.37 5.27
C ALA A 143 17.08 -5.97 4.68
N GLU A 144 17.81 -5.89 3.56
CA GLU A 144 18.08 -4.65 2.82
C GLU A 144 16.81 -4.02 2.29
N LEU A 145 15.90 -4.83 1.75
CA LEU A 145 14.59 -4.38 1.28
C LEU A 145 13.78 -3.78 2.43
N TRP A 146 13.77 -4.41 3.60
CA TRP A 146 13.11 -3.88 4.79
C TRP A 146 13.79 -2.63 5.36
N ALA A 147 15.10 -2.47 5.18
CA ALA A 147 15.79 -1.23 5.51
C ALA A 147 15.31 -0.07 4.64
N GLU A 148 15.08 -0.30 3.34
CA GLU A 148 14.51 0.70 2.44
C GLU A 148 13.05 1.03 2.79
N VAL A 149 12.25 0.04 3.19
CA VAL A 149 10.90 0.27 3.72
C VAL A 149 10.94 1.20 4.94
N ARG A 150 11.81 0.94 5.93
CA ARG A 150 11.95 1.81 7.12
C ARG A 150 12.31 3.24 6.74
N LYS A 151 13.26 3.43 5.83
CA LYS A 151 13.67 4.75 5.35
C LYS A 151 12.48 5.52 4.75
N ASN A 152 11.65 4.88 3.94
CA ASN A 152 10.46 5.51 3.38
C ASN A 152 9.40 5.84 4.46
N ILE A 153 9.22 4.98 5.46
CA ILE A 153 8.33 5.25 6.61
C ILE A 153 8.81 6.49 7.38
N GLU A 154 10.11 6.58 7.69
CA GLU A 154 10.71 7.71 8.41
C GLU A 154 10.57 9.02 7.62
N GLU A 155 10.73 8.96 6.30
CA GLU A 155 10.53 10.11 5.43
C GLU A 155 9.08 10.61 5.44
N ILE A 156 8.09 9.71 5.35
CA ILE A 156 6.66 10.06 5.46
C ILE A 156 6.38 10.72 6.81
N ALA A 157 6.85 10.14 7.90
CA ALA A 157 6.66 10.69 9.24
C ALA A 157 7.29 12.08 9.39
N ARG A 158 8.49 12.29 8.84
CA ARG A 158 9.18 13.59 8.83
C ARG A 158 8.39 14.64 8.03
N ILE A 159 7.88 14.30 6.85
CA ILE A 159 7.07 15.22 6.02
C ILE A 159 5.80 15.61 6.79
N ARG A 160 5.14 14.66 7.46
CA ARG A 160 3.94 14.93 8.25
C ARG A 160 4.21 15.91 9.40
N SER A 161 5.33 15.76 10.09
CA SER A 161 5.69 16.64 11.22
C SER A 161 6.05 18.08 10.83
N GLN A 162 6.26 18.36 9.53
CA GLN A 162 6.56 19.67 8.99
C GLN A 162 5.32 20.45 8.48
N ARG A 163 4.15 19.80 8.45
CA ARG A 163 2.86 20.38 8.08
C ARG A 163 2.06 20.80 9.30
#